data_330a389597786df7a6218e5c93b858b1
#
_entry.id   330a389597786df7a6218e5c93b858b1
#
_cell.length_a   1.000
_cell.length_b   1.000
_cell.length_c   1.000
_cell.angle_alpha   90.00
_cell.angle_beta   90.00
_cell.angle_gamma   90.00
#
_symmetry.space_group_name_H-M   'P 1'
#
loop_
_entity.id
_entity.type
_entity.pdbx_description
1 polymer ?
#
loop_
_entity_poly.entity_id
_entity_poly.type
_entity_poly.pdbx_seq_one_letter_code
_entity_poly.pdbx_strand_id
1 'polypeptide(L)'
;EVCLVGSEMCIRDSFLDGDAALQCLSEFKKSPACVIVKHNSPCGVGVGKNVSEAFSGALNVDSLSAFGGVVAMNRRCTVDLAKKIDKIFFEIIVAPSFDTGSLKIFSKKKNLRVLSLKKYLSPEFSIKTIGGGSLGQERDDSNLLKKHLVIPTKKKLSPNQLSTGLFAWKVVKHTKSNAIVVAKNNKIISISGGQTSRVDATKIAFEKTKIPKG
;
A
#
# COMPACT_ATOMS: atom_id res chain seq x y z
N GLU A 1 1.35 30.83 -5.39
CA GLU A 1 0.08 30.28 -5.95
C GLU A 1 0.45 29.22 -6.98
N VAL A 2 0.14 28.00 -6.68
CA VAL A 2 0.30 26.90 -7.65
C VAL A 2 -1.01 26.80 -8.42
N CYS A 3 -1.00 27.28 -9.65
CA CYS A 3 -2.15 27.15 -10.52
C CYS A 3 -2.18 25.75 -11.12
N LEU A 4 -3.19 24.95 -10.79
CA LEU A 4 -3.33 23.57 -11.23
C LEU A 4 -4.18 23.52 -12.52
N VAL A 5 -3.52 23.45 -13.68
CA VAL A 5 -4.16 23.20 -14.98
C VAL A 5 -4.06 21.70 -15.28
N GLY A 6 -4.97 21.07 -15.94
CA GLY A 6 -5.08 19.65 -16.35
C GLY A 6 -4.02 18.61 -15.91
N SER A 7 -2.74 18.88 -16.10
CA SER A 7 -1.64 18.06 -15.58
C SER A 7 -1.51 18.06 -14.04
N GLU A 8 -2.07 19.03 -13.37
CA GLU A 8 -1.98 19.27 -11.94
C GLU A 8 -3.05 18.51 -11.17
N MET A 9 -4.17 18.15 -11.77
CA MET A 9 -5.11 17.19 -11.20
C MET A 9 -4.44 15.83 -11.01
N CYS A 10 -3.57 15.43 -11.93
CA CYS A 10 -2.72 14.24 -11.79
C CYS A 10 -1.72 14.37 -10.64
N ILE A 11 -1.15 15.58 -10.42
CA ILE A 11 -0.23 15.82 -9.30
C ILE A 11 -0.95 15.69 -7.97
N ARG A 12 -2.10 16.31 -7.82
CA ARG A 12 -2.93 16.21 -6.61
C ARG A 12 -3.27 14.75 -6.29
N ASP A 13 -3.73 14.00 -7.28
CA ASP A 13 -4.12 12.60 -7.10
C ASP A 13 -2.91 11.72 -6.76
N SER A 14 -1.73 11.99 -7.37
CA SER A 14 -0.49 11.31 -7.00
C SER A 14 -0.08 11.58 -5.55
N PHE A 15 -0.27 12.81 -5.03
CA PHE A 15 0.02 13.12 -3.61
C PHE A 15 -0.99 12.46 -2.67
N LEU A 16 -2.28 12.36 -3.03
CA LEU A 16 -3.28 11.61 -2.27
C LEU A 16 -2.93 10.11 -2.23
N ASP A 17 -2.48 9.55 -3.35
CA ASP A 17 -1.98 8.17 -3.41
C ASP A 17 -0.73 8.00 -2.53
N GLY A 18 0.15 9.00 -2.49
CA GLY A 18 1.33 9.04 -1.61
C GLY A 18 0.96 9.02 -0.13
N ASP A 19 -0.02 9.81 0.27
CA ASP A 19 -0.53 9.83 1.65
C ASP A 19 -1.18 8.50 2.01
N ALA A 20 -2.02 7.94 1.14
CA ALA A 20 -2.62 6.62 1.33
C ALA A 20 -1.56 5.51 1.47
N ALA A 21 -0.48 5.58 0.68
CA ALA A 21 0.64 4.64 0.77
C ALA A 21 1.38 4.76 2.11
N LEU A 22 1.61 5.98 2.59
CA LEU A 22 2.26 6.25 3.88
C LEU A 22 1.38 5.84 5.06
N GLN A 23 0.08 6.06 4.99
CA GLN A 23 -0.87 5.59 6.00
C GLN A 23 -0.81 4.05 6.12
N CYS A 24 -0.91 3.33 5.02
CA CYS A 24 -0.78 1.87 5.03
C CYS A 24 0.61 1.42 5.51
N LEU A 25 1.68 2.07 5.06
CA LEU A 25 3.06 1.78 5.46
C LEU A 25 3.29 1.96 6.96
N SER A 26 2.58 2.88 7.60
CA SER A 26 2.69 3.17 9.04
C SER A 26 2.31 1.99 9.94
N GLU A 27 1.58 1.00 9.42
CA GLU A 27 1.25 -0.26 10.10
C GLU A 27 2.46 -1.20 10.27
N PHE A 28 3.55 -0.97 9.53
CA PHE A 28 4.70 -1.88 9.42
C PHE A 28 6.00 -1.29 9.97
N LYS A 29 5.96 -0.67 11.17
CA LYS A 29 7.11 0.06 11.74
C LYS A 29 8.32 -0.82 12.02
N LYS A 30 8.11 -2.09 12.41
CA LYS A 30 9.18 -2.99 12.87
C LYS A 30 9.95 -3.68 11.73
N SER A 31 9.30 -4.00 10.65
CA SER A 31 9.89 -4.76 9.52
C SER A 31 10.14 -3.86 8.32
N PRO A 32 11.15 -4.14 7.47
CA PRO A 32 11.24 -3.53 6.16
C PRO A 32 9.95 -3.81 5.37
N ALA A 33 9.33 -2.75 4.89
CA ALA A 33 8.03 -2.81 4.23
C ALA A 33 7.99 -1.89 3.01
N CYS A 34 7.18 -2.28 2.03
CA CYS A 34 6.88 -1.52 0.84
C CYS A 34 5.39 -1.60 0.53
N VAL A 35 4.81 -0.48 0.18
CA VAL A 35 3.40 -0.34 -0.22
C VAL A 35 3.35 0.31 -1.59
N ILE A 36 2.55 -0.24 -2.47
CA ILE A 36 2.23 0.31 -3.79
C ILE A 36 0.75 0.67 -3.79
N VAL A 37 0.46 1.93 -4.09
CA VAL A 37 -0.91 2.47 -4.13
C VAL A 37 -1.23 2.98 -5.53
N LYS A 38 -2.47 2.81 -5.93
CA LYS A 38 -3.06 3.44 -7.10
C LYS A 38 -4.52 3.76 -6.82
N HIS A 39 -4.95 4.99 -7.17
CA HIS A 39 -6.32 5.46 -6.93
C HIS A 39 -6.76 5.37 -5.46
N ASN A 40 -5.88 5.80 -4.56
CA ASN A 40 -6.07 5.80 -3.09
C ASN A 40 -6.33 4.41 -2.48
N SER A 41 -5.90 3.34 -3.14
CA SER A 41 -6.05 1.98 -2.62
C SER A 41 -4.76 1.18 -2.84
N PRO A 42 -4.30 0.40 -1.84
CA PRO A 42 -3.13 -0.44 -2.02
C PRO A 42 -3.43 -1.54 -3.05
N CYS A 43 -2.57 -1.63 -4.07
CA CYS A 43 -2.55 -2.73 -5.03
C CYS A 43 -1.42 -3.72 -4.73
N GLY A 44 -0.46 -3.34 -3.88
CA GLY A 44 0.61 -4.21 -3.46
C GLY A 44 1.16 -3.83 -2.08
N VAL A 45 1.32 -4.82 -1.20
CA VAL A 45 1.95 -4.65 0.11
C VAL A 45 2.89 -5.82 0.35
N GLY A 46 4.14 -5.51 0.68
CA GLY A 46 5.15 -6.50 0.98
C GLY A 46 5.96 -6.15 2.22
N VAL A 47 6.33 -7.19 2.97
CA VAL A 47 7.32 -7.14 4.05
C VAL A 47 8.41 -8.14 3.74
N GLY A 48 9.63 -7.87 4.20
CA GLY A 48 10.76 -8.76 3.93
C GLY A 48 11.91 -8.55 4.89
N LYS A 49 13.01 -9.30 4.70
CA LYS A 49 14.25 -9.14 5.46
C LYS A 49 14.95 -7.81 5.15
N ASN A 50 14.72 -7.29 3.96
CA ASN A 50 15.20 -5.99 3.49
C ASN A 50 14.15 -5.33 2.59
N VAL A 51 14.36 -4.06 2.26
CA VAL A 51 13.40 -3.28 1.48
C VAL A 51 13.28 -3.75 0.02
N SER A 52 14.33 -4.35 -0.54
CA SER A 52 14.30 -4.89 -1.90
C SER A 52 13.39 -6.13 -1.99
N GLU A 53 13.42 -6.99 -0.96
CA GLU A 53 12.52 -8.13 -0.83
C GLU A 53 11.07 -7.67 -0.59
N ALA A 54 10.89 -6.66 0.26
CA ALA A 54 9.59 -6.05 0.51
C ALA A 54 8.97 -5.46 -0.77
N PHE A 55 9.75 -4.72 -1.57
CA PHE A 55 9.32 -4.19 -2.87
C PHE A 55 8.92 -5.32 -3.84
N SER A 56 9.76 -6.34 -3.97
CA SER A 56 9.44 -7.48 -4.83
C SER A 56 8.16 -8.19 -4.38
N GLY A 57 7.95 -8.34 -3.06
CA GLY A 57 6.72 -8.87 -2.49
C GLY A 57 5.50 -8.02 -2.82
N ALA A 58 5.60 -6.70 -2.67
CA ALA A 58 4.52 -5.78 -3.01
C ALA A 58 4.17 -5.80 -4.51
N LEU A 59 5.19 -5.77 -5.37
CA LEU A 59 5.00 -5.78 -6.82
C LEU A 59 4.35 -7.08 -7.33
N ASN A 60 4.67 -8.21 -6.71
CA ASN A 60 4.14 -9.51 -7.10
C ASN A 60 2.65 -9.69 -6.79
N VAL A 61 2.06 -8.85 -5.96
CA VAL A 61 0.61 -8.88 -5.65
C VAL A 61 -0.21 -8.54 -6.89
N ASP A 62 0.14 -7.42 -7.54
CA ASP A 62 -0.54 -6.96 -8.77
C ASP A 62 0.40 -6.04 -9.56
N SER A 63 1.31 -6.63 -10.32
CA SER A 63 2.29 -5.88 -11.13
C SER A 63 1.64 -5.04 -12.23
N LEU A 64 0.47 -5.45 -12.71
CA LEU A 64 -0.27 -4.71 -13.74
C LEU A 64 -0.84 -3.41 -13.19
N SER A 65 -1.50 -3.47 -12.03
CA SER A 65 -2.06 -2.27 -11.37
C SER A 65 -0.96 -1.35 -10.82
N ALA A 66 0.23 -1.88 -10.53
CA ALA A 66 1.37 -1.10 -10.01
C ALA A 66 1.89 -0.06 -11.01
N PHE A 67 1.69 -0.27 -12.31
CA PHE A 67 2.10 0.69 -13.35
C PHE A 67 1.40 2.04 -13.18
N GLY A 68 2.17 3.12 -13.12
CA GLY A 68 1.66 4.48 -12.88
C GLY A 68 1.15 4.70 -11.45
N GLY A 69 1.51 3.85 -10.51
CA GLY A 69 1.18 4.01 -9.10
C GLY A 69 2.24 4.78 -8.33
N VAL A 70 2.07 4.80 -7.01
CA VAL A 70 2.97 5.39 -6.03
C VAL A 70 3.60 4.30 -5.17
N VAL A 71 4.90 4.38 -4.96
CA VAL A 71 5.67 3.45 -4.11
C VAL A 71 6.11 4.15 -2.84
N ALA A 72 5.76 3.62 -1.68
CA ALA A 72 6.28 4.07 -0.39
C ALA A 72 7.02 2.94 0.33
N MET A 73 8.15 3.26 0.95
CA MET A 73 8.95 2.32 1.72
C MET A 73 9.45 2.93 3.02
N ASN A 74 9.65 2.10 4.05
CA ASN A 74 10.05 2.54 5.39
C ASN A 74 11.54 2.36 5.69
N ARG A 75 12.34 2.08 4.68
CA ARG A 75 13.81 1.99 4.76
C ARG A 75 14.43 2.72 3.58
N ARG A 76 15.72 3.01 3.71
CA ARG A 76 16.53 3.68 2.69
C ARG A 76 16.43 2.97 1.33
N CYS A 77 16.23 3.75 0.27
CA CYS A 77 16.24 3.24 -1.09
C CYS A 77 17.70 3.09 -1.59
N THR A 78 18.14 1.86 -1.74
CA THR A 78 19.48 1.52 -2.23
C THR A 78 19.56 1.56 -3.76
N VAL A 79 20.79 1.62 -4.31
CA VAL A 79 21.02 1.60 -5.76
C VAL A 79 20.40 0.35 -6.41
N ASP A 80 20.55 -0.81 -5.78
CA ASP A 80 20.02 -2.07 -6.34
C ASP A 80 18.49 -2.09 -6.36
N LEU A 81 17.86 -1.52 -5.32
CA LEU A 81 16.41 -1.35 -5.33
C LEU A 81 15.98 -0.34 -6.39
N ALA A 82 16.70 0.78 -6.54
CA ALA A 82 16.40 1.78 -7.54
C ALA A 82 16.44 1.20 -8.97
N LYS A 83 17.42 0.33 -9.29
CA LYS A 83 17.48 -0.39 -10.57
C LYS A 83 16.26 -1.30 -10.81
N LYS A 84 15.67 -1.88 -9.76
CA LYS A 84 14.44 -2.69 -9.87
C LYS A 84 13.22 -1.81 -10.11
N ILE A 85 13.10 -0.72 -9.35
CA ILE A 85 12.00 0.25 -9.48
C ILE A 85 12.04 0.93 -10.85
N ASP A 86 13.21 1.23 -11.36
CA ASP A 86 13.42 1.91 -12.65
C ASP A 86 12.83 1.16 -13.86
N LYS A 87 12.67 -0.16 -13.74
CA LYS A 87 12.07 -1.01 -14.79
C LYS A 87 10.57 -0.81 -14.98
N ILE A 88 9.93 -0.11 -14.04
CA ILE A 88 8.48 0.11 -14.03
C ILE A 88 8.23 1.61 -13.94
N PHE A 89 7.19 2.08 -14.59
CA PHE A 89 6.78 3.47 -14.46
C PHE A 89 6.01 3.66 -13.15
N PHE A 90 6.50 4.55 -12.30
CA PHE A 90 5.82 5.08 -11.10
C PHE A 90 5.77 6.59 -11.17
N GLU A 91 4.75 7.19 -10.56
CA GLU A 91 4.60 8.65 -10.50
C GLU A 91 5.34 9.26 -9.31
N ILE A 92 5.32 8.57 -8.16
CA ILE A 92 6.00 9.01 -6.94
C ILE A 92 6.71 7.83 -6.29
N ILE A 93 7.91 8.08 -5.77
CA ILE A 93 8.64 7.18 -4.87
C ILE A 93 8.89 7.90 -3.57
N VAL A 94 8.47 7.32 -2.44
CA VAL A 94 8.66 7.85 -1.11
C VAL A 94 9.55 6.92 -0.29
N ALA A 95 10.61 7.45 0.31
CA ALA A 95 11.50 6.73 1.23
C ALA A 95 12.07 7.66 2.29
N PRO A 96 12.53 7.14 3.45
CA PRO A 96 13.19 7.97 4.47
C PRO A 96 14.50 8.61 3.99
N SER A 97 15.19 7.95 3.06
CA SER A 97 16.42 8.44 2.42
C SER A 97 16.73 7.65 1.16
N PHE A 98 17.62 8.19 0.33
CA PHE A 98 18.05 7.59 -0.94
C PHE A 98 19.56 7.60 -1.02
N ASP A 99 20.14 6.57 -1.62
CA ASP A 99 21.55 6.59 -2.03
C ASP A 99 21.74 7.59 -3.15
N THR A 100 22.90 8.24 -3.21
CA THR A 100 23.24 9.18 -4.30
C THR A 100 23.11 8.50 -5.68
N GLY A 101 23.50 7.23 -5.79
CA GLY A 101 23.33 6.45 -7.01
C GLY A 101 21.87 6.19 -7.37
N SER A 102 20.99 6.03 -6.37
CA SER A 102 19.53 5.90 -6.59
C SER A 102 18.94 7.16 -7.18
N LEU A 103 19.33 8.33 -6.64
CA LEU A 103 18.89 9.63 -7.17
C LEU A 103 19.37 9.86 -8.60
N LYS A 104 20.62 9.46 -8.94
CA LYS A 104 21.13 9.51 -10.31
C LYS A 104 20.35 8.63 -11.30
N ILE A 105 19.82 7.49 -10.84
CA ILE A 105 18.96 6.63 -11.67
C ILE A 105 17.62 7.34 -11.92
N PHE A 106 16.98 7.82 -10.85
CA PHE A 106 15.65 8.42 -10.93
C PHE A 106 15.63 9.78 -11.63
N SER A 107 16.70 10.58 -11.56
CA SER A 107 16.81 11.89 -12.24
C SER A 107 16.69 11.82 -13.76
N LYS A 108 16.86 10.63 -14.36
CA LYS A 108 16.66 10.42 -15.80
C LYS A 108 15.18 10.41 -16.20
N LYS A 109 14.26 10.25 -15.25
CA LYS A 109 12.81 10.18 -15.48
C LYS A 109 12.14 11.53 -15.19
N LYS A 110 11.80 12.30 -16.22
CA LYS A 110 11.26 13.66 -16.12
C LYS A 110 9.98 13.76 -15.29
N ASN A 111 9.13 12.74 -15.34
CA ASN A 111 7.80 12.75 -14.70
C ASN A 111 7.76 12.00 -13.35
N LEU A 112 8.91 11.46 -12.90
CA LEU A 112 9.01 10.78 -11.61
C LEU A 112 9.31 11.81 -10.50
N ARG A 113 8.52 11.78 -9.45
CA ARG A 113 8.76 12.56 -8.23
C ARG A 113 9.37 11.68 -7.15
N VAL A 114 10.47 12.13 -6.57
CA VAL A 114 11.19 11.42 -5.50
C VAL A 114 11.06 12.24 -4.22
N LEU A 115 10.41 11.67 -3.21
CA LEU A 115 10.14 12.33 -1.94
C LEU A 115 10.93 11.67 -0.81
N SER A 116 11.78 12.45 -0.14
CA SER A 116 12.46 12.01 1.08
C SER A 116 11.65 12.43 2.31
N LEU A 117 11.10 11.46 3.03
CA LEU A 117 10.28 11.70 4.20
C LEU A 117 10.77 10.84 5.38
N LYS A 118 11.53 11.46 6.30
CA LYS A 118 12.10 10.77 7.47
C LYS A 118 11.03 10.29 8.46
N LYS A 119 9.95 11.04 8.61
CA LYS A 119 8.86 10.73 9.55
C LYS A 119 7.52 11.10 8.91
N TYR A 120 6.62 10.15 8.87
CA TYR A 120 5.24 10.41 8.51
C TYR A 120 4.47 10.83 9.76
N LEU A 121 3.88 12.02 9.70
CA LEU A 121 2.97 12.53 10.73
C LEU A 121 1.55 12.32 10.20
N SER A 122 0.90 11.32 10.75
CA SER A 122 -0.48 11.04 10.37
C SER A 122 -1.40 12.11 10.93
N PRO A 123 -2.31 12.67 10.14
CA PRO A 123 -3.29 13.61 10.64
C PRO A 123 -4.22 12.92 11.67
N GLU A 124 -4.61 13.63 12.73
CA GLU A 124 -5.56 13.12 13.74
C GLU A 124 -6.97 13.04 13.17
N PHE A 125 -7.30 13.97 12.27
CA PHE A 125 -8.60 14.06 11.62
C PHE A 125 -8.49 13.94 10.10
N SER A 126 -9.48 13.25 9.52
CA SER A 126 -9.74 13.30 8.09
C SER A 126 -10.91 14.25 7.83
N ILE A 127 -10.72 15.23 6.96
CA ILE A 127 -11.75 16.20 6.59
C ILE A 127 -12.11 16.01 5.13
N LYS A 128 -13.40 15.88 4.85
CA LYS A 128 -13.92 15.78 3.50
C LYS A 128 -14.99 16.84 3.27
N THR A 129 -14.80 17.71 2.29
CA THR A 129 -15.80 18.66 1.83
C THR A 129 -16.96 17.96 1.14
N ILE A 130 -18.16 18.38 1.47
CA ILE A 130 -19.43 17.97 0.86
C ILE A 130 -20.22 19.22 0.46
N GLY A 131 -21.28 19.04 -0.31
CA GLY A 131 -22.20 20.16 -0.61
C GLY A 131 -22.76 20.76 0.68
N GLY A 132 -22.49 22.05 0.93
CA GLY A 132 -22.97 22.78 2.10
C GLY A 132 -22.17 22.62 3.38
N GLY A 133 -21.00 21.91 3.38
CA GLY A 133 -20.21 21.77 4.60
C GLY A 133 -19.01 20.84 4.48
N SER A 134 -18.54 20.36 5.64
CA SER A 134 -17.42 19.41 5.71
C SER A 134 -17.74 18.29 6.71
N LEU A 135 -17.30 17.08 6.39
CA LEU A 135 -17.31 15.93 7.31
C LEU A 135 -15.94 15.79 7.93
N GLY A 136 -15.88 15.81 9.27
CA GLY A 136 -14.70 15.49 10.05
C GLY A 136 -14.82 14.10 10.68
N GLN A 137 -13.78 13.31 10.59
CA GLN A 137 -13.72 11.98 11.19
C GLN A 137 -12.36 11.79 11.86
N GLU A 138 -12.38 11.27 13.08
CA GLU A 138 -11.13 10.81 13.72
C GLU A 138 -10.52 9.67 12.92
N ARG A 139 -9.21 9.61 12.96
CA ARG A 139 -8.49 8.53 12.30
C ARG A 139 -8.79 7.18 12.95
N ASP A 140 -8.95 6.15 12.15
CA ASP A 140 -9.00 4.77 12.65
C ASP A 140 -7.59 4.28 13.06
N ASP A 141 -7.27 4.43 14.33
CA ASP A 141 -6.05 3.91 14.96
C ASP A 141 -6.25 2.54 15.60
N SER A 142 -7.38 1.88 15.35
CA SER A 142 -7.72 0.57 15.89
C SER A 142 -6.66 -0.47 15.52
N ASN A 143 -6.07 -1.10 16.53
CA ASN A 143 -5.14 -2.18 16.37
C ASN A 143 -5.79 -3.50 16.78
N LEU A 144 -5.92 -4.43 15.85
CA LEU A 144 -6.40 -5.77 16.16
C LEU A 144 -5.29 -6.55 16.88
N LEU A 145 -5.50 -6.85 18.15
CA LEU A 145 -4.62 -7.67 18.96
C LEU A 145 -5.15 -9.10 19.06
N LYS A 146 -4.27 -10.07 19.27
CA LYS A 146 -4.65 -11.49 19.47
C LYS A 146 -5.75 -11.67 20.50
N LYS A 147 -5.72 -10.90 21.60
CA LYS A 147 -6.70 -10.97 22.71
C LYS A 147 -8.12 -10.57 22.29
N HIS A 148 -8.27 -9.84 21.17
CA HIS A 148 -9.58 -9.40 20.67
C HIS A 148 -10.19 -10.42 19.69
N LEU A 149 -9.46 -11.50 19.35
CA LEU A 149 -9.89 -12.45 18.35
C LEU A 149 -10.74 -13.55 18.99
N VAL A 150 -11.96 -13.72 18.47
CA VAL A 150 -12.82 -14.85 18.75
C VAL A 150 -12.80 -15.78 17.54
N ILE A 151 -12.44 -17.05 17.76
CA ILE A 151 -12.41 -18.08 16.72
C ILE A 151 -13.55 -19.06 17.00
N PRO A 152 -14.76 -18.84 16.43
CA PRO A 152 -15.95 -19.64 16.75
C PRO A 152 -15.92 -21.01 16.08
N THR A 153 -15.06 -21.21 15.07
CA THR A 153 -14.97 -22.48 14.33
C THR A 153 -14.32 -23.60 15.16
N LYS A 154 -14.69 -24.86 14.89
CA LYS A 154 -14.08 -26.04 15.52
C LYS A 154 -12.58 -26.09 15.25
N LYS A 155 -12.16 -25.86 14.01
CA LYS A 155 -10.74 -25.80 13.63
C LYS A 155 -10.16 -24.46 14.07
N LYS A 156 -9.13 -24.50 14.90
CA LYS A 156 -8.39 -23.32 15.36
C LYS A 156 -7.29 -22.95 14.38
N LEU A 157 -6.88 -21.68 14.41
CA LEU A 157 -5.78 -21.19 13.56
C LEU A 157 -4.43 -21.64 14.12
N SER A 158 -3.53 -22.06 13.24
CA SER A 158 -2.12 -22.20 13.59
C SER A 158 -1.48 -20.82 13.86
N PRO A 159 -0.35 -20.75 14.57
CA PRO A 159 0.37 -19.49 14.79
C PRO A 159 0.69 -18.74 13.49
N ASN A 160 1.06 -19.47 12.43
CA ASN A 160 1.34 -18.89 11.11
C ASN A 160 0.07 -18.33 10.43
N GLN A 161 -1.05 -19.06 10.52
CA GLN A 161 -2.34 -18.56 9.99
C GLN A 161 -2.80 -17.31 10.73
N LEU A 162 -2.64 -17.28 12.06
CA LEU A 162 -2.97 -16.12 12.87
C LEU A 162 -2.11 -14.90 12.49
N SER A 163 -0.79 -15.09 12.39
CA SER A 163 0.15 -14.05 11.96
C SER A 163 -0.20 -13.52 10.56
N THR A 164 -0.50 -14.42 9.62
CA THR A 164 -0.91 -14.08 8.26
C THR A 164 -2.22 -13.30 8.25
N GLY A 165 -3.21 -13.70 9.05
CA GLY A 165 -4.49 -12.99 9.19
C GLY A 165 -4.32 -11.57 9.75
N LEU A 166 -3.50 -11.40 10.78
CA LEU A 166 -3.19 -10.08 11.34
C LEU A 166 -2.44 -9.18 10.34
N PHE A 167 -1.58 -9.75 9.49
CA PHE A 167 -0.95 -9.01 8.41
C PHE A 167 -1.99 -8.58 7.35
N ALA A 168 -2.85 -9.49 6.91
CA ALA A 168 -3.91 -9.19 5.95
C ALA A 168 -4.89 -8.13 6.48
N TRP A 169 -5.22 -8.18 7.78
CA TRP A 169 -6.06 -7.18 8.45
C TRP A 169 -5.50 -5.76 8.31
N LYS A 170 -4.20 -5.58 8.52
CA LYS A 170 -3.55 -4.28 8.35
C LYS A 170 -3.67 -3.74 6.93
N VAL A 171 -3.65 -4.62 5.94
CA VAL A 171 -3.77 -4.23 4.53
C VAL A 171 -5.22 -3.90 4.17
N VAL A 172 -6.19 -4.74 4.58
CA VAL A 172 -7.60 -4.52 4.23
C VAL A 172 -8.17 -3.26 4.88
N LYS A 173 -7.67 -2.85 6.05
CA LYS A 173 -8.01 -1.59 6.72
C LYS A 173 -7.82 -0.37 5.80
N HIS A 174 -6.78 -0.39 4.95
CA HIS A 174 -6.46 0.69 4.01
C HIS A 174 -7.01 0.47 2.60
N THR A 175 -7.79 -0.58 2.38
CA THR A 175 -8.39 -0.89 1.08
C THR A 175 -9.83 -0.42 1.03
N LYS A 176 -10.23 0.30 -0.02
CA LYS A 176 -11.61 0.79 -0.17
C LYS A 176 -12.62 -0.36 -0.14
N SER A 177 -13.67 -0.22 0.65
CA SER A 177 -14.75 -1.20 0.73
C SER A 177 -15.62 -1.19 -0.56
N ASN A 178 -16.24 -2.32 -0.94
CA ASN A 178 -16.02 -3.62 -0.35
C ASN A 178 -14.66 -4.15 -0.76
N ALA A 179 -13.96 -4.76 0.18
CA ALA A 179 -12.57 -5.18 -0.01
C ALA A 179 -12.33 -6.61 0.46
N ILE A 180 -11.48 -7.34 -0.26
CA ILE A 180 -10.99 -8.65 0.10
C ILE A 180 -9.47 -8.67 -0.09
N VAL A 181 -8.77 -9.18 0.91
CA VAL A 181 -7.32 -9.41 0.85
C VAL A 181 -7.06 -10.91 1.06
N VAL A 182 -6.41 -11.53 0.10
CA VAL A 182 -5.97 -12.92 0.18
C VAL A 182 -4.51 -12.96 0.58
N ALA A 183 -4.20 -13.74 1.62
CA ALA A 183 -2.84 -13.86 2.15
C ALA A 183 -2.49 -15.32 2.47
N LYS A 184 -1.21 -15.67 2.31
CA LYS A 184 -0.66 -16.99 2.64
C LYS A 184 0.78 -16.84 3.12
N ASN A 185 1.15 -17.51 4.22
CA ASN A 185 2.51 -17.55 4.74
C ASN A 185 3.13 -16.15 4.93
N ASN A 186 2.39 -15.23 5.57
CA ASN A 186 2.79 -13.84 5.80
C ASN A 186 3.12 -13.06 4.51
N LYS A 187 2.48 -13.41 3.40
CA LYS A 187 2.55 -12.69 2.12
C LYS A 187 1.14 -12.37 1.65
N ILE A 188 0.96 -11.17 1.12
CA ILE A 188 -0.27 -10.82 0.39
C ILE A 188 -0.19 -11.46 -0.98
N ILE A 189 -1.26 -12.14 -1.38
CA ILE A 189 -1.36 -12.82 -2.67
C ILE A 189 -2.18 -11.99 -3.65
N SER A 190 -3.29 -11.42 -3.17
CA SER A 190 -4.11 -10.51 -3.98
C SER A 190 -4.87 -9.52 -3.13
N ILE A 191 -5.26 -8.42 -3.73
CA ILE A 191 -6.08 -7.36 -3.16
C ILE A 191 -7.19 -7.04 -4.16
N SER A 192 -8.43 -6.98 -3.67
CA SER A 192 -9.58 -6.44 -4.38
C SER A 192 -10.24 -5.39 -3.50
N GLY A 193 -10.55 -4.23 -4.03
CA GLY A 193 -11.20 -3.15 -3.27
C GLY A 193 -12.06 -2.26 -4.16
N GLY A 194 -12.89 -1.43 -3.52
CA GLY A 194 -13.76 -0.48 -4.19
C GLY A 194 -14.92 -1.11 -4.95
N GLN A 195 -15.30 -2.36 -4.64
CA GLN A 195 -16.39 -3.04 -5.30
C GLN A 195 -17.73 -2.73 -4.61
N THR A 196 -18.79 -2.60 -5.42
CA THR A 196 -20.16 -2.37 -4.90
C THR A 196 -20.74 -3.63 -4.23
N SER A 197 -20.29 -4.82 -4.65
CA SER A 197 -20.73 -6.12 -4.14
C SER A 197 -19.60 -6.84 -3.40
N ARG A 198 -19.90 -7.44 -2.23
CA ARG A 198 -18.96 -8.32 -1.51
C ARG A 198 -18.64 -9.57 -2.33
N VAL A 199 -19.60 -10.10 -3.06
CA VAL A 199 -19.42 -11.27 -3.92
C VAL A 199 -18.43 -10.95 -5.02
N ASP A 200 -18.55 -9.80 -5.69
CA ASP A 200 -17.64 -9.40 -6.76
C ASP A 200 -16.24 -9.09 -6.21
N ALA A 201 -16.14 -8.41 -5.06
CA ALA A 201 -14.87 -8.22 -4.38
C ALA A 201 -14.15 -9.56 -4.13
N THR A 202 -14.91 -10.59 -3.72
CA THR A 202 -14.38 -11.93 -3.47
C THR A 202 -13.95 -12.62 -4.77
N LYS A 203 -14.80 -12.62 -5.80
CA LYS A 203 -14.48 -13.19 -7.12
C LYS A 203 -13.20 -12.61 -7.70
N ILE A 204 -13.12 -11.25 -7.75
CA ILE A 204 -11.95 -10.54 -8.27
C ILE A 204 -10.69 -10.86 -7.45
N ALA A 205 -10.78 -10.91 -6.11
CA ALA A 205 -9.64 -11.27 -5.29
C ALA A 205 -9.11 -12.67 -5.62
N PHE A 206 -9.99 -13.65 -5.80
CA PHE A 206 -9.59 -15.02 -6.14
C PHE A 206 -9.15 -15.18 -7.59
N GLU A 207 -9.74 -14.48 -8.53
CA GLU A 207 -9.29 -14.46 -9.93
C GLU A 207 -7.86 -13.93 -10.08
N LYS A 208 -7.50 -12.93 -9.29
CA LYS A 208 -6.13 -12.39 -9.24
C LYS A 208 -5.12 -13.35 -8.58
N THR A 209 -5.58 -14.36 -7.84
CA THR A 209 -4.67 -15.34 -7.27
C THR A 209 -4.19 -16.29 -8.37
N LYS A 210 -2.89 -16.57 -8.40
CA LYS A 210 -2.32 -17.64 -9.23
C LYS A 210 -2.39 -18.99 -8.52
N ILE A 211 -3.21 -19.08 -7.47
CA ILE A 211 -3.40 -20.32 -6.70
C ILE A 211 -4.43 -21.16 -7.45
N PRO A 212 -4.14 -22.45 -7.75
CA PRO A 212 -5.13 -23.33 -8.35
C PRO A 212 -6.41 -23.35 -7.51
N LYS A 213 -7.54 -23.21 -8.16
CA LYS A 213 -8.84 -23.42 -7.53
C LYS A 213 -8.93 -24.92 -7.20
N GLY A 214 -8.78 -25.27 -5.91
CA GLY A 214 -9.02 -26.62 -5.40
C GLY A 214 -10.50 -26.89 -5.27
#